data_af96d141fdc6b77d9a8e54fcf5230dad
#
_entry.id   af96d141fdc6b77d9a8e54fcf5230dad
#
_cell.length_a   1.000
_cell.length_b   1.000
_cell.length_c   1.000
_cell.angle_alpha   90.00
_cell.angle_beta   90.00
_cell.angle_gamma   90.00
#
_symmetry.space_group_name_H-M   'P 1'
#
loop_
_entity.id
_entity.type
_entity.pdbx_description
1 polymer ?
#
loop_
_entity_poly.entity_id
_entity_poly.type
_entity_poly.pdbx_seq_one_letter_code
_entity_poly.pdbx_strand_id
1 'polypeptide(L)'
;MEMALYEPGMGYYSAGAHKLGAGGDFTTAPELSPLFGAAICSTLIPVLEGLQRKGLPAQILEFGAGTGKLATSILTRLQDLGFTLDSYNIIEISPDLAQRQKERIQKTVKELDIPTQCEWLSELPKKFSGVILANEVIDAIPCDTIIYQNGFWYSYGVALENNQLVWKTGSPVEQDLLPESLLTGIFSEGYITEIHSPAIARSEEHTSELQSH
;
A
#
# COMPACT_ATOMS: atom_id res chain seq x y z
N MET A 1 -15.84 5.77 0.11
CA MET A 1 -14.52 5.87 0.76
C MET A 1 -13.51 6.63 -0.12
N GLU A 2 -13.41 6.35 -1.40
CA GLU A 2 -12.46 6.99 -2.32
C GLU A 2 -12.48 8.53 -2.25
N MET A 3 -13.65 9.14 -2.38
CA MET A 3 -13.82 10.59 -2.31
C MET A 3 -13.32 11.18 -0.98
N ALA A 4 -13.62 10.53 0.14
CA ALA A 4 -13.18 11.00 1.46
C ALA A 4 -11.67 10.89 1.66
N LEU A 5 -11.02 9.94 1.02
CA LEU A 5 -9.58 9.71 1.14
C LEU A 5 -8.77 10.49 0.09
N TYR A 6 -9.25 10.55 -1.15
CA TYR A 6 -8.42 10.92 -2.31
C TYR A 6 -8.98 12.07 -3.16
N GLU A 7 -10.15 12.67 -2.86
CA GLU A 7 -10.67 13.80 -3.61
C GLU A 7 -9.63 14.93 -3.69
N PRO A 8 -9.26 15.41 -4.89
CA PRO A 8 -8.23 16.42 -5.05
C PRO A 8 -8.47 17.67 -4.18
N GLY A 9 -7.50 18.01 -3.34
CA GLY A 9 -7.55 19.18 -2.44
C GLY A 9 -8.50 19.06 -1.23
N MET A 10 -9.32 18.02 -1.12
CA MET A 10 -10.26 17.82 -0.03
C MET A 10 -10.12 16.46 0.66
N GLY A 11 -9.71 15.44 -0.06
CA GLY A 11 -9.56 14.09 0.47
C GLY A 11 -8.47 14.00 1.55
N TYR A 12 -8.65 13.06 2.45
CA TYR A 12 -7.76 12.89 3.61
C TYR A 12 -6.28 12.82 3.19
N TYR A 13 -5.90 12.06 2.16
CA TYR A 13 -4.52 11.93 1.68
C TYR A 13 -4.10 12.99 0.66
N SER A 14 -5.04 13.74 0.07
CA SER A 14 -4.76 14.71 -1.00
C SER A 14 -4.83 16.19 -0.56
N ALA A 15 -5.33 16.48 0.65
CA ALA A 15 -5.53 17.86 1.13
C ALA A 15 -4.27 18.54 1.72
N GLY A 16 -3.05 17.96 1.56
CA GLY A 16 -1.77 18.60 1.94
C GLY A 16 -1.53 18.79 3.45
N ALA A 17 -2.40 18.26 4.33
CA ALA A 17 -2.23 18.40 5.77
C ALA A 17 -1.13 17.46 6.31
N HIS A 18 -0.46 17.86 7.41
CA HIS A 18 0.49 17.01 8.15
C HIS A 18 -0.27 15.89 8.88
N LYS A 19 -0.43 14.75 8.23
CA LYS A 19 -1.24 13.62 8.73
C LYS A 19 -0.41 12.49 9.33
N LEU A 20 0.85 12.39 8.92
CA LEU A 20 1.77 11.34 9.33
C LEU A 20 2.93 11.90 10.16
N GLY A 21 3.29 11.18 11.24
CA GLY A 21 4.42 11.50 12.11
C GLY A 21 4.06 12.32 13.35
N ALA A 22 5.07 12.79 14.09
CA ALA A 22 4.89 13.56 15.32
C ALA A 22 4.16 14.88 15.05
N GLY A 23 2.90 14.95 15.44
CA GLY A 23 2.00 16.08 15.18
C GLY A 23 0.96 15.83 14.10
N GLY A 24 0.93 14.64 13.49
CA GLY A 24 -0.14 14.18 12.61
C GLY A 24 -1.17 13.32 13.34
N ASP A 25 -2.21 12.94 12.62
CA ASP A 25 -3.32 12.12 13.15
C ASP A 25 -2.91 10.66 13.41
N PHE A 26 -1.86 10.18 12.70
CA PHE A 26 -1.37 8.81 12.80
C PHE A 26 0.12 8.75 13.10
N THR A 27 0.47 7.89 14.07
CA THR A 27 1.87 7.54 14.37
C THR A 27 2.04 6.05 14.16
N THR A 28 2.68 5.67 13.06
CA THR A 28 2.95 4.28 12.70
C THR A 28 4.27 3.78 13.30
N ALA A 29 4.50 2.48 13.34
CA ALA A 29 5.72 1.89 13.90
C ALA A 29 7.02 2.49 13.33
N PRO A 30 7.16 2.75 12.01
CA PRO A 30 8.32 3.43 11.44
C PRO A 30 8.54 4.86 11.99
N GLU A 31 7.46 5.54 12.38
CA GLU A 31 7.54 6.90 12.94
C GLU A 31 8.06 6.93 14.36
N LEU A 32 7.83 5.85 15.13
CA LEU A 32 8.22 5.74 16.54
C LEU A 32 9.72 5.44 16.70
N SER A 33 10.28 4.55 15.87
CA SER A 33 11.65 4.10 16.07
C SER A 33 12.29 3.52 14.80
N PRO A 34 13.58 3.78 14.56
CA PRO A 34 14.37 3.10 13.54
C PRO A 34 14.49 1.59 13.75
N LEU A 35 14.22 1.11 14.97
CA LEU A 35 14.28 -0.33 15.30
C LEU A 35 13.28 -1.15 14.48
N PHE A 36 12.17 -0.57 14.07
CA PHE A 36 11.21 -1.25 13.22
C PHE A 36 11.83 -1.61 11.86
N GLY A 37 12.47 -0.65 11.18
CA GLY A 37 13.20 -0.91 9.93
C GLY A 37 14.37 -1.89 10.12
N ALA A 38 15.09 -1.80 11.24
CA ALA A 38 16.17 -2.73 11.56
C ALA A 38 15.65 -4.17 11.78
N ALA A 39 14.50 -4.33 12.41
CA ALA A 39 13.86 -5.63 12.59
C ALA A 39 13.41 -6.23 11.25
N ILE A 40 12.81 -5.42 10.38
CA ILE A 40 12.44 -5.85 9.02
C ILE A 40 13.67 -6.32 8.24
N CYS A 41 14.81 -5.62 8.33
CA CYS A 41 16.06 -6.03 7.66
C CYS A 41 16.50 -7.44 8.03
N SER A 42 16.25 -7.89 9.25
CA SER A 42 16.58 -9.26 9.68
C SER A 42 15.84 -10.33 8.86
N THR A 43 14.66 -10.01 8.36
CA THR A 43 13.86 -10.89 7.48
C THR A 43 14.22 -10.68 6.00
N LEU A 44 14.52 -9.44 5.60
CA LEU A 44 14.81 -9.11 4.21
C LEU A 44 16.17 -9.68 3.74
N ILE A 45 17.20 -9.54 4.55
CA ILE A 45 18.59 -9.90 4.17
C ILE A 45 18.71 -11.34 3.67
N PRO A 46 18.20 -12.38 4.36
CA PRO A 46 18.34 -13.76 3.87
C PRO A 46 17.70 -13.97 2.49
N VAL A 47 16.60 -13.28 2.20
CA VAL A 47 15.90 -13.34 0.91
C VAL A 47 16.73 -12.64 -0.16
N LEU A 48 17.16 -11.41 0.10
CA LEU A 48 17.96 -10.61 -0.84
C LEU A 48 19.30 -11.26 -1.15
N GLU A 49 20.01 -11.79 -0.15
CA GLU A 49 21.21 -12.60 -0.36
C GLU A 49 20.94 -13.86 -1.20
N GLY A 50 19.80 -14.50 -0.97
CA GLY A 50 19.38 -15.66 -1.77
C GLY A 50 19.22 -15.32 -3.24
N LEU A 51 18.72 -14.13 -3.57
CA LEU A 51 18.60 -13.61 -4.93
C LEU A 51 19.99 -13.34 -5.53
N GLN A 52 20.85 -12.61 -4.82
CA GLN A 52 22.21 -12.30 -5.27
C GLN A 52 23.03 -13.57 -5.54
N ARG A 53 22.91 -14.59 -4.68
CA ARG A 53 23.57 -15.90 -4.91
C ARG A 53 23.12 -16.60 -6.19
N LYS A 54 21.91 -16.29 -6.67
CA LYS A 54 21.37 -16.80 -7.94
C LYS A 54 21.68 -15.88 -9.13
N GLY A 55 22.43 -14.80 -8.93
CA GLY A 55 22.72 -13.79 -9.95
C GLY A 55 21.51 -12.93 -10.33
N LEU A 56 20.50 -12.88 -9.46
CA LEU A 56 19.31 -12.06 -9.63
C LEU A 56 19.45 -10.74 -8.89
N PRO A 57 18.85 -9.64 -9.39
CA PRO A 57 18.84 -8.38 -8.68
C PRO A 57 18.21 -8.49 -7.30
N ALA A 58 18.81 -7.85 -6.30
CA ALA A 58 18.26 -7.71 -4.96
C ALA A 58 17.61 -6.34 -4.83
N GLN A 59 16.31 -6.28 -5.01
CA GLN A 59 15.53 -5.04 -5.06
C GLN A 59 14.50 -4.99 -3.94
N ILE A 60 14.16 -3.78 -3.51
CA ILE A 60 12.98 -3.52 -2.66
C ILE A 60 12.02 -2.62 -3.43
N LEU A 61 10.74 -2.96 -3.37
CA LEU A 61 9.63 -2.14 -3.84
C LEU A 61 8.71 -1.84 -2.67
N GLU A 62 8.61 -0.57 -2.27
CA GLU A 62 7.76 -0.12 -1.18
C GLU A 62 6.52 0.60 -1.72
N PHE A 63 5.35 0.18 -1.28
CA PHE A 63 4.10 0.89 -1.52
C PHE A 63 3.83 1.86 -0.38
N GLY A 64 3.49 3.12 -0.71
CA GLY A 64 3.05 4.09 0.28
C GLY A 64 4.07 4.33 1.39
N ALA A 65 5.29 4.77 1.05
CA ALA A 65 6.38 4.95 2.01
C ALA A 65 6.15 6.06 3.06
N GLY A 66 4.97 6.67 3.09
CA GLY A 66 4.58 7.69 4.05
C GLY A 66 5.57 8.86 4.11
N THR A 67 6.22 9.07 5.26
CA THR A 67 7.27 10.10 5.40
C THR A 67 8.65 9.68 4.87
N GLY A 68 8.82 8.45 4.41
CA GLY A 68 10.10 7.86 3.98
C GLY A 68 10.99 7.39 5.14
N LYS A 69 10.48 7.34 6.37
CA LYS A 69 11.27 6.89 7.54
C LYS A 69 11.60 5.40 7.49
N LEU A 70 10.67 4.56 7.03
CA LEU A 70 10.93 3.13 6.89
C LEU A 70 12.05 2.90 5.88
N ALA A 71 11.93 3.49 4.69
CA ALA A 71 12.96 3.42 3.66
C ALA A 71 14.33 3.85 4.17
N THR A 72 14.45 5.01 4.83
CA THR A 72 15.72 5.48 5.37
C THR A 72 16.27 4.56 6.46
N SER A 73 15.42 4.01 7.33
CA SER A 73 15.86 3.07 8.38
C SER A 73 16.37 1.76 7.79
N ILE A 74 15.72 1.23 6.75
CA ILE A 74 16.15 0.03 6.04
C ILE A 74 17.48 0.30 5.33
N LEU A 75 17.57 1.37 4.55
CA LEU A 75 18.78 1.74 3.80
C LEU A 75 19.99 1.93 4.74
N THR A 76 19.81 2.66 5.84
CA THR A 76 20.84 2.84 6.86
C THR A 76 21.28 1.50 7.43
N ARG A 77 20.32 0.64 7.80
CA ARG A 77 20.64 -0.66 8.39
C ARG A 77 21.37 -1.61 7.42
N LEU A 78 20.97 -1.62 6.15
CA LEU A 78 21.67 -2.39 5.11
C LEU A 78 23.10 -1.89 4.93
N GLN A 79 23.31 -0.58 4.91
CA GLN A 79 24.64 0.04 4.85
C GLN A 79 25.52 -0.35 6.05
N ASP A 80 24.97 -0.28 7.28
CA ASP A 80 25.67 -0.68 8.51
C ASP A 80 26.12 -2.15 8.47
N LEU A 81 25.35 -3.00 7.81
CA LEU A 81 25.65 -4.42 7.64
C LEU A 81 26.52 -4.74 6.43
N GLY A 82 26.93 -3.73 5.65
CA GLY A 82 27.70 -3.90 4.44
C GLY A 82 26.95 -4.60 3.30
N PHE A 83 25.60 -4.56 3.33
CA PHE A 83 24.78 -5.15 2.28
C PHE A 83 24.45 -4.11 1.21
N THR A 84 24.82 -4.42 -0.03
CA THR A 84 24.49 -3.57 -1.18
C THR A 84 23.18 -4.03 -1.82
N LEU A 85 22.22 -3.12 -1.88
CA LEU A 85 20.94 -3.29 -2.56
C LEU A 85 21.04 -2.70 -3.98
N ASP A 86 20.54 -3.41 -4.99
CA ASP A 86 20.60 -2.92 -6.39
C ASP A 86 19.67 -1.71 -6.59
N SER A 87 18.45 -1.77 -6.06
CA SER A 87 17.55 -0.60 -6.07
C SER A 87 16.53 -0.63 -4.93
N TYR A 88 16.10 0.56 -4.53
CA TYR A 88 14.96 0.79 -3.65
C TYR A 88 13.93 1.62 -4.41
N ASN A 89 12.83 1.00 -4.77
CA ASN A 89 11.78 1.61 -5.57
C ASN A 89 10.57 1.92 -4.69
N ILE A 90 9.90 3.02 -4.97
CA ILE A 90 8.71 3.47 -4.23
C ILE A 90 7.58 3.73 -5.21
N ILE A 91 6.38 3.25 -4.89
CA ILE A 91 5.14 3.67 -5.51
C ILE A 91 4.37 4.52 -4.51
N GLU A 92 4.18 5.80 -4.85
CA GLU A 92 3.48 6.79 -4.03
C GLU A 92 2.52 7.58 -4.91
N ILE A 93 1.24 7.57 -4.54
CA ILE A 93 0.18 8.27 -5.28
C ILE A 93 0.06 9.75 -4.91
N SER A 94 0.54 10.14 -3.74
CA SER A 94 0.54 11.54 -3.28
C SER A 94 1.79 12.28 -3.74
N PRO A 95 1.68 13.29 -4.63
CA PRO A 95 2.84 14.05 -5.08
C PRO A 95 3.58 14.77 -3.93
N ASP A 96 2.84 15.24 -2.92
CA ASP A 96 3.42 15.89 -1.74
C ASP A 96 4.25 14.91 -0.92
N LEU A 97 3.72 13.71 -0.63
CA LEU A 97 4.46 12.67 0.07
C LEU A 97 5.68 12.21 -0.74
N ALA A 98 5.51 11.99 -2.04
CA ALA A 98 6.63 11.61 -2.92
C ALA A 98 7.76 12.64 -2.88
N GLN A 99 7.45 13.94 -2.86
CA GLN A 99 8.47 15.00 -2.76
C GLN A 99 9.20 14.96 -1.42
N ARG A 100 8.49 14.82 -0.30
CA ARG A 100 9.08 14.71 1.05
C ARG A 100 9.93 13.46 1.20
N GLN A 101 9.50 12.34 0.64
CA GLN A 101 10.25 11.10 0.59
C GLN A 101 11.56 11.29 -0.17
N LYS A 102 11.51 11.92 -1.35
CA LYS A 102 12.71 12.24 -2.16
C LYS A 102 13.72 13.04 -1.36
N GLU A 103 13.28 14.13 -0.74
CA GLU A 103 14.18 14.98 0.05
C GLU A 103 14.82 14.24 1.22
N ARG A 104 14.04 13.46 1.97
CA ARG A 104 14.53 12.68 3.09
C ARG A 104 15.51 11.58 2.67
N ILE A 105 15.09 10.75 1.71
CA ILE A 105 15.88 9.58 1.28
C ILE A 105 17.17 10.04 0.60
N GLN A 106 17.11 11.02 -0.30
CA GLN A 106 18.30 11.56 -0.97
C GLN A 106 19.29 12.18 0.02
N LYS A 107 18.80 12.85 1.06
CA LYS A 107 19.64 13.36 2.14
C LYS A 107 20.37 12.21 2.84
N THR A 108 19.66 11.17 3.26
CA THR A 108 20.23 9.99 3.95
C THR A 108 21.24 9.27 3.06
N VAL A 109 20.87 9.00 1.81
CA VAL A 109 21.75 8.34 0.82
C VAL A 109 23.06 9.11 0.65
N LYS A 110 22.98 10.44 0.53
CA LYS A 110 24.16 11.31 0.39
C LYS A 110 25.00 11.37 1.66
N GLU A 111 24.39 11.51 2.83
CA GLU A 111 25.10 11.63 4.11
C GLU A 111 25.86 10.35 4.48
N LEU A 112 25.32 9.19 4.13
CA LEU A 112 25.88 7.87 4.45
C LEU A 112 26.61 7.20 3.29
N ASP A 113 26.74 7.89 2.15
CA ASP A 113 27.37 7.37 0.92
C ASP A 113 26.81 6.00 0.50
N ILE A 114 25.49 5.89 0.53
CA ILE A 114 24.78 4.64 0.18
C ILE A 114 24.73 4.48 -1.34
N PRO A 115 25.26 3.38 -1.91
CA PRO A 115 25.33 3.22 -3.37
C PRO A 115 24.00 2.80 -4.02
N THR A 116 22.96 2.56 -3.22
CA THR A 116 21.64 2.09 -3.70
C THR A 116 20.92 3.16 -4.52
N GLN A 117 20.47 2.79 -5.70
CA GLN A 117 19.60 3.64 -6.53
C GLN A 117 18.19 3.68 -5.95
N CYS A 118 17.65 4.90 -5.73
CA CYS A 118 16.31 5.11 -5.20
C CYS A 118 15.43 5.80 -6.24
N GLU A 119 14.30 5.17 -6.63
CA GLU A 119 13.42 5.66 -7.67
C GLU A 119 11.95 5.68 -7.21
N TRP A 120 11.18 6.62 -7.77
CA TRP A 120 9.73 6.72 -7.60
C TRP A 120 9.04 6.31 -8.89
N LEU A 121 8.35 5.19 -8.85
CA LEU A 121 7.70 4.60 -10.00
C LEU A 121 6.23 5.06 -10.07
N SER A 122 5.74 5.32 -11.29
CA SER A 122 4.34 5.64 -11.55
C SER A 122 3.48 4.39 -11.82
N GLU A 123 4.12 3.26 -12.11
CA GLU A 123 3.48 1.97 -12.40
C GLU A 123 4.36 0.82 -11.91
N LEU A 124 3.77 -0.36 -11.82
CA LEU A 124 4.50 -1.57 -11.45
C LEU A 124 5.52 -1.94 -12.53
N PRO A 125 6.74 -2.36 -12.16
CA PRO A 125 7.72 -2.81 -13.13
C PRO A 125 7.26 -4.13 -13.77
N LYS A 126 7.41 -4.25 -15.10
CA LYS A 126 7.04 -5.47 -15.83
C LYS A 126 7.82 -6.72 -15.39
N LYS A 127 9.00 -6.54 -14.83
CA LYS A 127 9.82 -7.61 -14.25
C LYS A 127 10.40 -7.08 -12.95
N PHE A 128 10.29 -7.88 -11.91
CA PHE A 128 10.78 -7.54 -10.58
C PHE A 128 11.44 -8.77 -9.93
N SER A 129 12.55 -8.54 -9.28
CA SER A 129 13.23 -9.55 -8.46
C SER A 129 13.62 -8.90 -7.14
N GLY A 130 12.95 -9.26 -6.07
CA GLY A 130 13.17 -8.60 -4.80
C GLY A 130 12.07 -8.86 -3.79
N VAL A 131 11.92 -7.93 -2.85
CA VAL A 131 10.89 -7.96 -1.81
C VAL A 131 9.97 -6.76 -1.97
N ILE A 132 8.66 -7.02 -1.88
CA ILE A 132 7.64 -6.00 -1.86
C ILE A 132 7.31 -5.70 -0.40
N LEU A 133 7.32 -4.41 -0.04
CA LEU A 133 6.93 -3.90 1.26
C LEU A 133 5.65 -3.08 1.13
N ALA A 134 4.69 -3.34 2.02
CA ALA A 134 3.47 -2.57 2.15
C ALA A 134 3.11 -2.48 3.64
N ASN A 135 3.51 -1.38 4.27
CA ASN A 135 3.22 -1.15 5.69
C ASN A 135 2.05 -0.19 5.84
N GLU A 136 0.93 -0.67 6.40
CA GLU A 136 -0.31 0.11 6.57
C GLU A 136 -0.79 0.77 5.26
N VAL A 137 -0.86 -0.02 4.19
CA VAL A 137 -1.28 0.44 2.85
C VAL A 137 -2.67 -0.07 2.50
N ILE A 138 -2.99 -1.32 2.89
CA ILE A 138 -4.24 -1.98 2.50
C ILE A 138 -5.44 -1.27 3.12
N ASP A 139 -5.32 -0.77 4.32
CA ASP A 139 -6.32 0.01 5.05
C ASP A 139 -6.61 1.39 4.43
N ALA A 140 -5.68 1.90 3.62
CA ALA A 140 -5.84 3.12 2.85
C ALA A 140 -6.45 2.89 1.45
N ILE A 141 -6.62 1.63 1.02
CA ILE A 141 -7.27 1.31 -0.25
C ILE A 141 -8.79 1.45 -0.08
N PRO A 142 -9.47 2.25 -0.94
CA PRO A 142 -10.91 2.37 -0.88
C PRO A 142 -11.59 1.01 -1.03
N CYS A 143 -12.49 0.70 -0.11
CA CYS A 143 -13.35 -0.48 -0.18
C CYS A 143 -14.78 -0.08 -0.55
N ASP A 144 -15.48 -1.02 -1.16
CA ASP A 144 -16.91 -0.94 -1.40
C ASP A 144 -17.65 -1.74 -0.33
N THR A 145 -18.52 -1.09 0.43
CA THR A 145 -19.39 -1.77 1.38
C THR A 145 -20.59 -2.35 0.65
N ILE A 146 -20.91 -3.60 0.94
CA ILE A 146 -22.04 -4.31 0.34
C ILE A 146 -22.93 -4.95 1.40
N ILE A 147 -24.20 -5.12 1.08
CA ILE A 147 -25.21 -5.72 1.97
C ILE A 147 -25.93 -6.87 1.26
N TYR A 148 -26.13 -7.97 1.98
CA TYR A 148 -26.89 -9.11 1.48
C TYR A 148 -28.36 -8.96 1.81
N GLN A 149 -29.22 -8.93 0.78
CA GLN A 149 -30.67 -8.78 0.92
C GLN A 149 -31.39 -9.61 -0.14
N ASN A 150 -32.44 -10.33 0.27
CA ASN A 150 -33.30 -11.10 -0.64
C ASN A 150 -32.53 -12.07 -1.54
N GLY A 151 -31.43 -12.66 -1.07
CA GLY A 151 -30.61 -13.60 -1.83
C GLY A 151 -29.57 -12.96 -2.77
N PHE A 152 -29.39 -11.64 -2.73
CA PHE A 152 -28.48 -10.90 -3.60
C PHE A 152 -27.63 -9.90 -2.82
N TRP A 153 -26.51 -9.53 -3.40
CA TRP A 153 -25.63 -8.48 -2.89
C TRP A 153 -25.96 -7.15 -3.53
N TYR A 154 -26.04 -6.12 -2.72
CA TYR A 154 -26.28 -4.74 -3.14
C TYR A 154 -25.18 -3.83 -2.62
N SER A 155 -24.84 -2.78 -3.37
CA SER A 155 -23.99 -1.71 -2.86
C SER A 155 -24.66 -1.07 -1.64
N TYR A 156 -23.83 -0.73 -0.63
CA TYR A 156 -24.31 -0.13 0.61
C TYR A 156 -23.45 1.07 0.96
N GLY A 157 -24.02 2.24 0.88
CA GLY A 157 -23.27 3.49 0.97
C GLY A 157 -23.98 4.54 1.79
N VAL A 158 -23.31 5.68 1.92
CA VAL A 158 -23.83 6.85 2.64
C VAL A 158 -24.52 7.79 1.66
N ALA A 159 -25.73 8.21 1.97
CA ALA A 159 -26.51 9.19 1.24
C ALA A 159 -26.86 10.38 2.15
N LEU A 160 -27.13 11.53 1.54
CA LEU A 160 -27.64 12.70 2.26
C LEU A 160 -29.15 12.76 2.11
N GLU A 161 -29.88 12.58 3.20
CA GLU A 161 -31.33 12.70 3.24
C GLU A 161 -31.74 13.67 4.36
N ASN A 162 -32.57 14.65 4.04
CA ASN A 162 -33.00 15.69 5.00
C ASN A 162 -31.85 16.35 5.77
N ASN A 163 -30.72 16.60 5.09
CA ASN A 163 -29.51 17.17 5.66
C ASN A 163 -28.82 16.30 6.72
N GLN A 164 -29.08 14.98 6.70
CA GLN A 164 -28.43 13.98 7.54
C GLN A 164 -27.80 12.89 6.70
N LEU A 165 -26.65 12.40 7.14
CA LEU A 165 -26.00 11.26 6.52
C LEU A 165 -26.69 9.97 6.99
N VAL A 166 -27.15 9.19 6.01
CA VAL A 166 -27.84 7.91 6.27
C VAL A 166 -27.21 6.80 5.43
N TRP A 167 -27.26 5.58 5.95
CA TRP A 167 -26.91 4.41 5.17
C TRP A 167 -28.03 4.06 4.20
N LYS A 168 -27.66 3.73 2.97
CA LYS A 168 -28.61 3.43 1.91
C LYS A 168 -28.16 2.27 1.05
N THR A 169 -29.07 1.34 0.81
CA THR A 169 -28.91 0.28 -0.17
C THR A 169 -29.01 0.88 -1.57
N GLY A 170 -28.02 0.57 -2.42
CA GLY A 170 -27.94 1.03 -3.80
C GLY A 170 -28.27 -0.06 -4.80
N SER A 171 -27.50 -0.12 -5.90
CA SER A 171 -27.68 -1.08 -7.00
C SER A 171 -27.25 -2.49 -6.63
N PRO A 172 -27.78 -3.53 -7.28
CA PRO A 172 -27.21 -4.88 -7.21
C PRO A 172 -25.74 -4.87 -7.63
N VAL A 173 -24.93 -5.67 -6.96
CA VAL A 173 -23.51 -5.87 -7.30
C VAL A 173 -23.39 -6.97 -8.35
N GLU A 174 -22.63 -6.74 -9.40
CA GLU A 174 -22.35 -7.73 -10.43
C GLU A 174 -21.55 -8.91 -9.86
N GLN A 175 -21.88 -10.12 -10.29
CA GLN A 175 -21.32 -11.34 -9.70
C GLN A 175 -19.81 -11.50 -9.94
N ASP A 176 -19.31 -10.98 -11.05
CA ASP A 176 -17.88 -10.96 -11.42
C ASP A 176 -17.04 -10.04 -10.55
N LEU A 177 -17.66 -9.11 -9.82
CA LEU A 177 -17.01 -8.27 -8.82
C LEU A 177 -16.97 -8.91 -7.42
N LEU A 178 -17.60 -10.08 -7.24
CA LEU A 178 -17.69 -10.74 -5.96
C LEU A 178 -16.64 -11.86 -5.85
N PRO A 179 -15.87 -11.92 -4.75
CA PRO A 179 -15.02 -13.08 -4.50
C PRO A 179 -15.86 -14.36 -4.38
N GLU A 180 -15.30 -15.50 -4.76
CA GLU A 180 -15.96 -16.81 -4.77
C GLU A 180 -16.62 -17.15 -3.42
N SER A 181 -15.98 -16.75 -2.33
CA SER A 181 -16.52 -16.94 -0.97
C SER A 181 -17.86 -16.25 -0.72
N LEU A 182 -18.13 -15.15 -1.41
CA LEU A 182 -19.42 -14.43 -1.33
C LEU A 182 -20.46 -14.98 -2.32
N LEU A 183 -20.05 -15.71 -3.35
CA LEU A 183 -20.94 -16.37 -4.28
C LEU A 183 -21.46 -17.72 -3.75
N THR A 184 -20.63 -18.44 -2.99
CA THR A 184 -20.93 -19.80 -2.51
C THR A 184 -21.29 -19.87 -1.02
N GLY A 185 -21.10 -18.77 -0.28
CA GLY A 185 -21.40 -18.69 1.15
C GLY A 185 -22.89 -18.62 1.47
N ILE A 186 -23.24 -18.92 2.72
CA ILE A 186 -24.58 -18.75 3.28
C ILE A 186 -24.54 -17.53 4.19
N PHE A 187 -25.38 -16.53 3.87
CA PHE A 187 -25.40 -15.27 4.60
C PHE A 187 -26.80 -14.98 5.16
N SER A 188 -26.82 -14.35 6.32
CA SER A 188 -28.07 -13.87 6.92
C SER A 188 -28.55 -12.61 6.21
N GLU A 189 -29.85 -12.43 6.17
CA GLU A 189 -30.47 -11.17 5.69
C GLU A 189 -29.91 -9.97 6.46
N GLY A 190 -29.50 -8.94 5.72
CA GLY A 190 -28.87 -7.74 6.28
C GLY A 190 -27.38 -7.89 6.63
N TYR A 191 -26.71 -8.99 6.26
CA TYR A 191 -25.26 -9.13 6.46
C TYR A 191 -24.51 -8.09 5.63
N ILE A 192 -23.61 -7.36 6.29
CA ILE A 192 -22.81 -6.30 5.67
C ILE A 192 -21.34 -6.73 5.68
N THR A 193 -20.66 -6.52 4.57
CA THR A 193 -19.22 -6.74 4.44
C THR A 193 -18.60 -5.74 3.49
N GLU A 194 -17.28 -5.80 3.34
CA GLU A 194 -16.52 -4.95 2.44
C GLU A 194 -15.83 -5.81 1.39
N ILE A 195 -15.70 -5.26 0.18
CA ILE A 195 -14.93 -5.83 -0.91
C ILE A 195 -13.91 -4.81 -1.41
N HIS A 196 -12.71 -5.27 -1.72
CA HIS A 196 -11.64 -4.44 -2.28
C HIS A 196 -11.52 -4.69 -3.78
N SER A 197 -12.55 -4.35 -4.54
CA SER A 197 -12.61 -4.60 -5.99
C SER A 197 -11.36 -4.13 -6.75
N PRO A 198 -10.82 -2.92 -6.51
CA PRO A 198 -9.59 -2.47 -7.17
C PRO A 198 -8.33 -3.26 -6.78
N ALA A 199 -8.27 -3.78 -5.54
CA ALA A 199 -7.13 -4.57 -5.06
C ALA A 199 -7.18 -6.00 -5.62
N ILE A 200 -8.37 -6.58 -5.75
CA ILE A 200 -8.59 -7.92 -6.33
C ILE A 200 -8.19 -7.90 -7.80
N ALA A 201 -8.68 -6.94 -8.59
CA ALA A 201 -8.34 -6.80 -10.00
C ALA A 201 -6.82 -6.69 -10.22
N ARG A 202 -6.12 -5.89 -9.40
CA ARG A 202 -4.65 -5.74 -9.48
C ARG A 202 -3.90 -7.02 -9.08
N SER A 203 -4.39 -7.78 -8.10
CA SER A 203 -3.74 -9.02 -7.67
C SER A 203 -3.91 -10.15 -8.69
N GLU A 204 -5.05 -10.22 -9.38
CA GLU A 204 -5.33 -11.22 -10.40
C GLU A 204 -4.55 -10.99 -11.69
N GLU A 205 -4.39 -9.74 -12.14
CA GLU A 205 -3.55 -9.39 -13.29
C GLU A 205 -2.10 -9.84 -13.08
N HIS A 206 -1.55 -9.70 -11.86
CA HIS A 206 -0.18 -10.07 -11.57
C HIS A 206 0.02 -11.57 -11.30
N THR A 207 -0.96 -12.28 -10.76
CA THR A 207 -0.86 -13.74 -10.57
C THR A 207 -0.94 -14.51 -11.88
N SER A 208 -1.69 -14.03 -12.85
CA SER A 208 -1.77 -14.66 -14.19
C SER A 208 -0.46 -14.52 -14.98
N GLU A 209 0.29 -13.43 -14.81
CA GLU A 209 1.59 -13.24 -15.46
C GLU A 209 2.72 -14.09 -14.83
N LEU A 210 2.67 -14.37 -13.53
CA LEU A 210 3.66 -15.20 -12.84
C LEU A 210 3.50 -16.72 -13.08
N GLN A 211 2.35 -17.18 -13.57
CA GLN A 211 2.09 -18.58 -13.89
C GLN A 211 2.42 -18.96 -15.34
N SER A 212 2.79 -18.01 -16.18
CA SER A 212 3.05 -18.24 -17.62
C SER A 212 4.52 -18.43 -17.98
N HIS A 213 5.41 -18.76 -17.01
CA HIS A 213 6.83 -19.07 -17.27
C HIS A 213 7.32 -20.30 -16.54
#